data_81abc90c566b6e7ee4edbf7380cfabc7
#
_entry.id   81abc90c566b6e7ee4edbf7380cfabc7
#
_cell.length_a   1.000
_cell.length_b   1.000
_cell.length_c   1.000
_cell.angle_alpha   90.00
_cell.angle_beta   90.00
_cell.angle_gamma   90.00
#
_symmetry.space_group_name_H-M   'P 1'
#
loop_
_entity.id
_entity.type
_entity.pdbx_description
1 polymer ?
#
loop_
_entity_poly.entity_id
_entity_poly.type
_entity_poly.pdbx_seq_one_letter_code
_entity_poly.pdbx_strand_id
1 'polypeptide(L)'
;MGKVTCTAVRCGVVDVAISCNVRYMGNKSRQYLDESAERDYEVDEMITQIIPSYTFGGFDAYEAVPQIVAPYGKKVCFVGGETALSIVEPMLRPIMEKAGFTITGSVMYGKECTVANGRALAMRPDVQTADMIFAIGGGKAIDTVKVICEEPTRKPFFTFPTVASTCAALSKVSIVYTDDHVFEEVRENTYPAVHAFINSDILVAAPTRFVWAGMGDTMAKHFESHFSARGRETDYETQMGLALSSMCVDPIIKGGAAAMKAAEAQVRNAAFDAVAMAIIVTTGLVSGMLAEEYNSSVAHALCYGLTTQPAVEEHHLHGEIVAYGVLVLLTMDGQRSERNELMKLYRAIGLPTRLQDLDMTRDMLPPVIARALEVPDAKIAPFTVTAEGLYEAIDALEEAN
;
A
#
# COMPACT_ATOMS: atom_id res chain seq x y z
N MET A 1 6.28 3.21 51.74
CA MET A 1 6.58 1.97 51.00
C MET A 1 5.24 1.37 50.54
N GLY A 2 4.80 1.70 49.38
CA GLY A 2 3.58 1.13 48.79
C GLY A 2 3.97 0.01 47.80
N LYS A 3 3.51 -1.19 48.04
CA LYS A 3 3.63 -2.30 47.10
C LYS A 3 2.55 -2.13 46.04
N VAL A 4 2.95 -1.99 44.79
CA VAL A 4 2.07 -2.11 43.62
C VAL A 4 2.18 -3.55 43.13
N THR A 5 1.09 -4.29 43.23
CA THR A 5 0.95 -5.64 42.68
C THR A 5 0.57 -5.52 41.21
N CYS A 6 1.46 -5.88 40.30
CA CYS A 6 1.12 -6.08 38.90
C CYS A 6 0.45 -7.44 38.70
N THR A 7 -0.75 -7.43 38.15
CA THR A 7 -1.44 -8.65 37.71
C THR A 7 -0.91 -9.03 36.32
N ALA A 8 -0.39 -10.24 36.18
CA ALA A 8 0.09 -10.75 34.88
C ALA A 8 -1.11 -10.98 33.95
N VAL A 9 -1.11 -10.34 32.78
CA VAL A 9 -2.03 -10.67 31.70
C VAL A 9 -1.39 -11.78 30.88
N ARG A 10 -2.02 -12.95 30.84
CA ARG A 10 -1.61 -14.06 29.98
C ARG A 10 -1.90 -13.72 28.54
N CYS A 11 -0.85 -13.43 27.78
CA CYS A 11 -0.88 -13.53 26.33
C CYS A 11 -0.20 -14.87 25.97
N GLY A 12 -0.96 -15.78 25.38
CA GLY A 12 -0.47 -17.13 25.15
C GLY A 12 0.73 -17.12 24.21
N VAL A 13 1.81 -17.70 24.68
CA VAL A 13 2.91 -18.43 24.05
C VAL A 13 4.28 -18.16 24.67
N VAL A 14 4.50 -17.07 25.45
CA VAL A 14 5.79 -16.93 26.17
C VAL A 14 5.56 -16.19 27.50
N ASP A 15 6.00 -16.79 28.63
CA ASP A 15 6.10 -16.09 29.91
C ASP A 15 7.32 -15.15 29.90
N VAL A 16 7.10 -13.87 29.62
CA VAL A 16 8.13 -12.85 29.78
C VAL A 16 7.92 -12.15 31.11
N ALA A 17 8.78 -12.43 32.07
CA ALA A 17 8.83 -11.68 33.31
C ALA A 17 9.52 -10.34 33.07
N ILE A 18 8.74 -9.25 33.00
CA ILE A 18 9.27 -7.89 32.95
C ILE A 18 9.50 -7.42 34.37
N SER A 19 10.74 -7.36 34.82
CA SER A 19 11.15 -6.71 36.07
C SER A 19 11.28 -5.20 35.82
N CYS A 20 10.31 -4.44 36.28
CA CYS A 20 10.36 -2.98 36.21
C CYS A 20 10.97 -2.43 37.51
N ASN A 21 12.26 -2.06 37.46
CA ASN A 21 12.91 -1.32 38.54
C ASN A 21 12.67 0.19 38.36
N VAL A 22 11.63 0.73 38.98
CA VAL A 22 11.42 2.17 39.07
C VAL A 22 12.21 2.69 40.27
N ARG A 23 13.34 3.32 40.04
CA ARG A 23 14.03 4.11 41.08
C ARG A 23 13.35 5.48 41.19
N TYR A 24 12.65 5.70 42.29
CA TYR A 24 12.21 7.02 42.69
C TYR A 24 13.44 7.86 43.04
N MET A 25 13.81 8.82 42.24
CA MET A 25 14.72 9.90 42.64
C MET A 25 13.94 10.95 43.44
N GLY A 26 14.33 11.11 44.68
CA GLY A 26 13.70 12.04 45.60
C GLY A 26 13.79 13.49 45.16
N ASN A 27 12.75 14.20 45.50
CA ASN A 27 12.50 15.63 45.56
C ASN A 27 13.78 16.53 45.67
N LYS A 28 14.35 16.97 44.52
CA LYS A 28 15.24 18.16 44.47
C LYS A 28 15.33 18.81 43.07
N SER A 29 14.27 18.90 42.35
CA SER A 29 14.22 19.70 41.10
C SER A 29 12.86 20.38 40.86
N ARG A 30 12.26 20.92 41.92
CA ARG A 30 11.02 21.69 41.83
C ARG A 30 11.28 23.19 41.84
N GLN A 31 12.19 23.73 41.06
CA GLN A 31 12.48 25.15 41.08
C GLN A 31 12.81 25.83 39.75
N TYR A 32 12.36 25.28 38.62
CA TYR A 32 12.37 26.00 37.32
C TYR A 32 11.26 25.45 36.40
N LEU A 33 10.02 25.58 36.84
CA LEU A 33 8.90 25.52 35.90
C LEU A 33 8.07 26.79 36.14
N ASP A 34 8.05 27.64 35.14
CA ASP A 34 7.22 28.81 35.04
C ASP A 34 5.75 28.43 35.21
N GLU A 35 5.06 29.02 36.19
CA GLU A 35 3.66 28.75 36.51
C GLU A 35 2.66 29.25 35.47
N SER A 36 3.06 29.64 34.28
CA SER A 36 2.22 30.23 33.23
C SER A 36 1.85 29.30 32.06
N ALA A 37 2.18 28.01 32.11
CA ALA A 37 1.78 27.04 31.09
C ALA A 37 1.23 25.76 31.72
N GLU A 38 0.04 25.82 32.31
CA GLU A 38 -0.83 24.66 32.39
C GLU A 38 -1.22 24.31 30.96
N ARG A 39 -0.36 23.59 30.23
CA ARG A 39 -0.84 22.76 29.13
C ARG A 39 -1.42 21.52 29.78
N ASP A 40 -2.73 21.42 29.74
CA ASP A 40 -3.41 20.14 29.90
C ASP A 40 -2.83 19.20 28.86
N TYR A 41 -1.84 18.41 29.25
CA TYR A 41 -1.50 17.22 28.50
C TYR A 41 -2.62 16.22 28.75
N GLU A 42 -3.61 16.20 27.91
CA GLU A 42 -4.47 15.02 27.77
C GLU A 42 -3.60 13.85 27.34
N VAL A 43 -3.10 13.09 28.31
CA VAL A 43 -2.38 11.82 28.08
C VAL A 43 -3.43 10.76 27.91
N ASP A 44 -4.16 10.74 26.80
CA ASP A 44 -5.24 9.76 26.63
C ASP A 44 -5.34 9.16 25.22
N GLU A 45 -4.35 9.29 24.36
CA GLU A 45 -4.31 8.49 23.15
C GLU A 45 -3.22 7.43 23.23
N MET A 46 -3.64 6.20 23.54
CA MET A 46 -2.78 5.04 23.41
C MET A 46 -2.56 4.76 21.92
N ILE A 47 -1.37 5.03 21.43
CA ILE A 47 -0.98 4.74 20.04
C ILE A 47 -0.81 3.22 19.93
N THR A 48 -1.52 2.61 19.00
CA THR A 48 -1.36 1.20 18.64
C THR A 48 -1.08 1.10 17.15
N GLN A 49 0.17 0.85 16.79
CA GLN A 49 0.58 0.60 15.41
C GLN A 49 0.65 -0.91 15.15
N ILE A 50 -0.11 -1.39 14.16
CA ILE A 50 -0.04 -2.77 13.70
C ILE A 50 0.72 -2.81 12.39
N ILE A 51 1.92 -3.40 12.42
CA ILE A 51 2.78 -3.54 11.25
C ILE A 51 2.71 -4.99 10.78
N PRO A 52 2.26 -5.27 9.54
CA PRO A 52 2.24 -6.62 9.01
C PRO A 52 3.67 -7.16 8.85
N SER A 53 3.87 -8.42 9.19
CA SER A 53 5.12 -9.10 8.90
C SER A 53 5.13 -9.66 7.48
N TYR A 54 6.30 -10.05 6.97
CA TYR A 54 6.40 -10.64 5.64
C TYR A 54 7.54 -11.65 5.51
N THR A 55 7.41 -12.56 4.54
CA THR A 55 8.46 -13.44 4.02
C THR A 55 8.68 -13.07 2.56
N PHE A 56 9.93 -12.84 2.18
CA PHE A 56 10.32 -12.56 0.79
C PHE A 56 11.36 -13.57 0.32
N GLY A 57 11.14 -14.21 -0.83
CA GLY A 57 12.05 -15.19 -1.37
C GLY A 57 11.67 -15.64 -2.78
N GLY A 58 12.23 -16.78 -3.19
CA GLY A 58 11.82 -17.52 -4.38
C GLY A 58 10.66 -18.47 -4.07
N PHE A 59 10.60 -19.58 -4.81
CA PHE A 59 9.57 -20.61 -4.58
C PHE A 59 9.60 -21.21 -3.17
N ASP A 60 10.75 -21.20 -2.52
CA ASP A 60 10.95 -21.62 -1.13
C ASP A 60 10.28 -20.72 -0.09
N ALA A 61 9.87 -19.50 -0.46
CA ALA A 61 9.14 -18.61 0.45
C ALA A 61 7.85 -19.24 1.00
N TYR A 62 7.25 -20.17 0.26
CA TYR A 62 6.02 -20.85 0.69
C TYR A 62 6.26 -22.02 1.66
N GLU A 63 7.47 -22.49 1.81
CA GLU A 63 7.81 -23.53 2.78
C GLU A 63 7.64 -23.05 4.23
N ALA A 64 7.77 -21.76 4.48
CA ALA A 64 7.57 -21.14 5.78
C ALA A 64 6.09 -21.00 6.20
N VAL A 65 5.15 -21.11 5.24
CA VAL A 65 3.72 -20.83 5.47
C VAL A 65 3.16 -21.66 6.62
N PRO A 66 3.29 -23.00 6.67
CA PRO A 66 2.66 -23.80 7.71
C PRO A 66 3.11 -23.41 9.12
N GLN A 67 4.39 -23.08 9.29
CA GLN A 67 4.92 -22.68 10.60
C GLN A 67 4.37 -21.33 11.05
N ILE A 68 4.30 -20.36 10.14
CA ILE A 68 3.85 -18.99 10.45
C ILE A 68 2.36 -18.95 10.74
N VAL A 69 1.54 -19.71 10.00
CA VAL A 69 0.09 -19.67 10.14
C VAL A 69 -0.45 -20.63 11.22
N ALA A 70 0.34 -21.57 11.71
CA ALA A 70 -0.09 -22.59 12.68
C ALA A 70 -0.79 -22.05 13.95
N PRO A 71 -0.39 -20.90 14.52
CA PRO A 71 -1.05 -20.33 15.69
C PRO A 71 -2.51 -19.90 15.44
N TYR A 72 -2.92 -19.72 14.20
CA TYR A 72 -4.23 -19.18 13.82
C TYR A 72 -5.28 -20.24 13.51
N GLY A 73 -4.92 -21.53 13.55
CA GLY A 73 -5.84 -22.64 13.32
C GLY A 73 -5.31 -23.65 12.29
N LYS A 74 -6.21 -24.52 11.80
CA LYS A 74 -5.86 -25.62 10.89
C LYS A 74 -6.73 -25.65 9.63
N LYS A 75 -7.74 -24.80 9.54
CA LYS A 75 -8.65 -24.75 8.38
C LYS A 75 -8.43 -23.46 7.60
N VAL A 76 -8.17 -23.59 6.32
CA VAL A 76 -7.79 -22.48 5.45
C VAL A 76 -8.73 -22.40 4.25
N CYS A 77 -9.26 -21.23 3.94
CA CYS A 77 -9.94 -20.95 2.68
C CYS A 77 -9.01 -20.12 1.78
N PHE A 78 -8.81 -20.56 0.54
CA PHE A 78 -8.14 -19.78 -0.48
C PHE A 78 -9.16 -18.87 -1.17
N VAL A 79 -8.84 -17.58 -1.31
CA VAL A 79 -9.66 -16.61 -2.03
C VAL A 79 -8.78 -15.87 -3.02
N GLY A 80 -9.14 -15.89 -4.30
CA GLY A 80 -8.29 -15.26 -5.33
C GLY A 80 -8.95 -15.17 -6.70
N GLY A 81 -8.20 -14.66 -7.66
CA GLY A 81 -8.58 -14.70 -9.08
C GLY A 81 -8.20 -16.01 -9.71
N GLU A 82 -8.85 -16.37 -10.82
CA GLU A 82 -8.66 -17.65 -11.52
C GLU A 82 -7.18 -17.91 -11.85
N THR A 83 -6.53 -16.95 -12.53
CA THR A 83 -5.11 -17.08 -12.89
C THR A 83 -4.21 -17.19 -11.65
N ALA A 84 -4.45 -16.38 -10.63
CA ALA A 84 -3.63 -16.38 -9.41
C ALA A 84 -3.78 -17.70 -8.65
N LEU A 85 -4.99 -18.22 -8.48
CA LEU A 85 -5.26 -19.51 -7.87
C LEU A 85 -4.62 -20.65 -8.68
N SER A 86 -4.73 -20.64 -10.01
CA SER A 86 -4.14 -21.69 -10.87
C SER A 86 -2.62 -21.76 -10.76
N ILE A 87 -1.94 -20.65 -10.41
CA ILE A 87 -0.49 -20.59 -10.22
C ILE A 87 -0.10 -21.00 -8.79
N VAL A 88 -0.75 -20.42 -7.77
CA VAL A 88 -0.30 -20.53 -6.37
C VAL A 88 -0.84 -21.78 -5.68
N GLU A 89 -2.09 -22.16 -5.93
CA GLU A 89 -2.73 -23.28 -5.24
C GLU A 89 -2.02 -24.63 -5.47
N PRO A 90 -1.56 -25.00 -6.68
CA PRO A 90 -0.83 -26.25 -6.90
C PRO A 90 0.50 -26.32 -6.11
N MET A 91 1.10 -25.19 -5.79
CA MET A 91 2.32 -25.13 -4.97
C MET A 91 2.00 -25.19 -3.48
N LEU A 92 1.00 -24.43 -3.05
CA LEU A 92 0.70 -24.18 -1.65
C LEU A 92 -0.12 -25.31 -1.01
N ARG A 93 -1.10 -25.88 -1.73
CA ARG A 93 -1.98 -26.94 -1.23
C ARG A 93 -1.21 -28.16 -0.73
N PRO A 94 -0.24 -28.75 -1.47
CA PRO A 94 0.50 -29.91 -0.98
C PRO A 94 1.34 -29.59 0.28
N ILE A 95 1.89 -28.38 0.38
CA ILE A 95 2.66 -27.91 1.54
C ILE A 95 1.76 -27.88 2.78
N MET A 96 0.57 -27.29 2.63
CA MET A 96 -0.41 -27.16 3.72
C MET A 96 -0.98 -28.51 4.17
N GLU A 97 -1.41 -29.35 3.22
CA GLU A 97 -1.96 -30.69 3.51
C GLU A 97 -0.94 -31.59 4.19
N LYS A 98 0.34 -31.59 3.73
CA LYS A 98 1.44 -32.32 4.36
C LYS A 98 1.69 -31.87 5.81
N ALA A 99 1.45 -30.58 6.10
CA ALA A 99 1.58 -30.02 7.45
C ALA A 99 0.31 -30.20 8.30
N GLY A 100 -0.69 -30.95 7.83
CA GLY A 100 -1.91 -31.28 8.54
C GLY A 100 -2.95 -30.16 8.57
N PHE A 101 -2.95 -29.27 7.57
CA PHE A 101 -4.01 -28.29 7.38
C PHE A 101 -5.12 -28.85 6.48
N THR A 102 -6.32 -28.38 6.68
CA THR A 102 -7.50 -28.68 5.84
C THR A 102 -7.83 -27.46 5.00
N ILE A 103 -7.91 -27.63 3.68
CA ILE A 103 -8.39 -26.57 2.80
C ILE A 103 -9.92 -26.69 2.70
N THR A 104 -10.63 -25.69 3.20
CA THR A 104 -12.09 -25.66 3.23
C THR A 104 -12.70 -25.35 1.87
N GLY A 105 -11.97 -24.65 1.02
CA GLY A 105 -12.37 -24.34 -0.34
C GLY A 105 -11.39 -23.41 -1.03
N SER A 106 -11.56 -23.27 -2.36
CA SER A 106 -10.92 -22.28 -3.21
C SER A 106 -12.02 -21.43 -3.84
N VAL A 107 -12.07 -20.17 -3.48
CA VAL A 107 -13.17 -19.25 -3.78
C VAL A 107 -12.68 -18.16 -4.72
N MET A 108 -13.41 -17.97 -5.81
CA MET A 108 -13.18 -16.84 -6.72
C MET A 108 -13.63 -15.53 -6.06
N TYR A 109 -12.76 -14.51 -6.03
CA TYR A 109 -13.11 -13.21 -5.44
C TYR A 109 -14.12 -12.41 -6.28
N GLY A 110 -14.35 -12.81 -7.54
CA GLY A 110 -15.19 -12.10 -8.48
C GLY A 110 -14.38 -11.28 -9.49
N LYS A 111 -14.91 -10.15 -9.89
CA LYS A 111 -14.26 -9.24 -10.86
C LYS A 111 -13.76 -7.95 -10.23
N GLU A 112 -14.53 -7.40 -9.27
CA GLU A 112 -14.22 -6.16 -8.60
C GLU A 112 -14.27 -6.29 -7.09
N CYS A 113 -13.50 -5.43 -6.40
CA CYS A 113 -13.61 -5.25 -4.97
C CYS A 113 -14.80 -4.34 -4.67
N THR A 114 -15.96 -4.92 -4.40
CA THR A 114 -17.13 -4.19 -3.90
C THR A 114 -17.46 -4.64 -2.49
N VAL A 115 -18.05 -3.76 -1.67
CA VAL A 115 -18.48 -4.10 -0.31
C VAL A 115 -19.54 -5.19 -0.34
N ALA A 116 -20.46 -5.13 -1.31
CA ALA A 116 -21.54 -6.14 -1.47
C ALA A 116 -20.97 -7.52 -1.77
N ASN A 117 -20.01 -7.60 -2.70
CA ASN A 117 -19.34 -8.86 -3.05
C ASN A 117 -18.55 -9.42 -1.86
N GLY A 118 -17.74 -8.61 -1.18
CA GLY A 118 -16.98 -9.05 0.00
C GLY A 118 -17.90 -9.61 1.08
N ARG A 119 -19.02 -8.94 1.38
CA ARG A 119 -20.03 -9.43 2.33
C ARG A 119 -20.71 -10.73 1.88
N ALA A 120 -21.02 -10.87 0.60
CA ALA A 120 -21.60 -12.10 0.07
C ALA A 120 -20.61 -13.28 0.17
N LEU A 121 -19.34 -13.05 -0.16
CA LEU A 121 -18.28 -14.04 -0.01
C LEU A 121 -18.05 -14.44 1.45
N ALA A 122 -18.12 -13.50 2.38
CA ALA A 122 -18.00 -13.75 3.81
C ALA A 122 -19.05 -14.74 4.34
N MET A 123 -20.21 -14.82 3.70
CA MET A 123 -21.32 -15.75 4.08
C MET A 123 -21.19 -17.15 3.47
N ARG A 124 -20.21 -17.40 2.61
CA ARG A 124 -20.01 -18.73 2.01
C ARG A 124 -19.60 -19.77 3.06
N PRO A 125 -20.09 -21.01 2.98
CA PRO A 125 -19.71 -22.08 3.91
C PRO A 125 -18.19 -22.33 3.96
N ASP A 126 -17.50 -22.25 2.82
CA ASP A 126 -16.05 -22.43 2.71
C ASP A 126 -15.29 -21.40 3.55
N VAL A 127 -15.75 -20.14 3.50
CA VAL A 127 -15.18 -19.01 4.26
C VAL A 127 -15.58 -19.12 5.74
N GLN A 128 -16.84 -19.42 6.03
CA GLN A 128 -17.35 -19.50 7.40
C GLN A 128 -16.65 -20.59 8.22
N THR A 129 -16.39 -21.75 7.63
CA THR A 129 -15.75 -22.90 8.30
C THR A 129 -14.24 -22.81 8.41
N ALA A 130 -13.60 -21.91 7.67
CA ALA A 130 -12.16 -21.66 7.76
C ALA A 130 -11.79 -20.95 9.06
N ASP A 131 -10.61 -21.24 9.60
CA ASP A 131 -10.03 -20.52 10.73
C ASP A 131 -9.32 -19.24 10.23
N MET A 132 -8.82 -19.26 9.00
CA MET A 132 -8.08 -18.16 8.37
C MET A 132 -8.31 -18.12 6.86
N ILE A 133 -8.04 -16.98 6.24
CA ILE A 133 -8.20 -16.76 4.80
C ILE A 133 -6.83 -16.48 4.15
N PHE A 134 -6.55 -17.12 3.02
CA PHE A 134 -5.42 -16.80 2.17
C PHE A 134 -5.88 -15.98 0.97
N ALA A 135 -5.44 -14.73 0.90
CA ALA A 135 -5.71 -13.78 -0.17
C ALA A 135 -4.67 -13.96 -1.28
N ILE A 136 -5.05 -14.55 -2.39
CA ILE A 136 -4.14 -14.95 -3.48
C ILE A 136 -4.43 -14.10 -4.72
N GLY A 137 -3.50 -13.21 -5.09
CA GLY A 137 -3.70 -12.40 -6.30
C GLY A 137 -3.08 -11.02 -6.29
N GLY A 138 -3.60 -10.14 -7.14
CA GLY A 138 -3.28 -8.72 -7.17
C GLY A 138 -4.17 -7.90 -6.22
N GLY A 139 -4.08 -6.57 -6.33
CA GLY A 139 -4.77 -5.62 -5.43
C GLY A 139 -6.25 -5.91 -5.23
N LYS A 140 -7.04 -6.01 -6.31
CA LYS A 140 -8.50 -6.24 -6.23
C LYS A 140 -8.88 -7.51 -5.45
N ALA A 141 -8.15 -8.61 -5.64
CA ALA A 141 -8.39 -9.86 -4.92
C ALA A 141 -8.05 -9.72 -3.42
N ILE A 142 -6.92 -9.10 -3.12
CA ILE A 142 -6.46 -8.87 -1.75
C ILE A 142 -7.42 -7.91 -1.02
N ASP A 143 -7.82 -6.83 -1.66
CA ASP A 143 -8.75 -5.85 -1.09
C ASP A 143 -10.14 -6.46 -0.83
N THR A 144 -10.61 -7.33 -1.72
CA THR A 144 -11.85 -8.10 -1.48
C THR A 144 -11.73 -8.98 -0.22
N VAL A 145 -10.56 -9.61 0.01
CA VAL A 145 -10.35 -10.41 1.23
C VAL A 145 -10.31 -9.53 2.48
N LYS A 146 -9.75 -8.33 2.42
CA LYS A 146 -9.84 -7.38 3.54
C LYS A 146 -11.30 -7.10 3.90
N VAL A 147 -12.17 -6.83 2.91
CA VAL A 147 -13.61 -6.65 3.13
C VAL A 147 -14.28 -7.91 3.70
N ILE A 148 -13.89 -9.12 3.25
CA ILE A 148 -14.39 -10.39 3.81
C ILE A 148 -14.04 -10.52 5.29
N CYS A 149 -12.83 -10.09 5.69
CA CYS A 149 -12.29 -10.27 7.03
C CYS A 149 -12.66 -9.15 8.01
N GLU A 150 -13.38 -8.12 7.55
CA GLU A 150 -13.98 -7.11 8.42
C GLU A 150 -15.16 -7.69 9.25
N GLU A 151 -15.74 -6.85 10.11
CA GLU A 151 -16.93 -7.23 10.89
C GLU A 151 -18.07 -7.75 10.00
N PRO A 152 -18.77 -8.81 10.39
CA PRO A 152 -18.64 -9.55 11.66
C PRO A 152 -17.65 -10.73 11.61
N THR A 153 -16.97 -10.95 10.47
CA THR A 153 -16.18 -12.18 10.23
C THR A 153 -14.91 -12.23 11.08
N ARG A 154 -14.18 -11.11 11.19
CA ARG A 154 -12.91 -10.93 11.96
C ARG A 154 -11.92 -12.10 11.88
N LYS A 155 -11.77 -12.68 10.68
CA LYS A 155 -10.80 -13.77 10.49
C LYS A 155 -9.42 -13.23 10.22
N PRO A 156 -8.34 -13.83 10.77
CA PRO A 156 -7.00 -13.54 10.34
C PRO A 156 -6.83 -13.90 8.86
N PHE A 157 -6.12 -13.05 8.13
CA PHE A 157 -5.83 -13.32 6.73
C PHE A 157 -4.35 -13.10 6.41
N PHE A 158 -3.91 -13.80 5.37
CA PHE A 158 -2.55 -13.82 4.89
C PHE A 158 -2.55 -13.53 3.40
N THR A 159 -1.58 -12.75 2.92
CA THR A 159 -1.55 -12.34 1.52
C THR A 159 -0.46 -13.07 0.74
N PHE A 160 -0.81 -13.43 -0.49
CA PHE A 160 0.06 -14.09 -1.47
C PHE A 160 0.00 -13.29 -2.77
N PRO A 161 0.73 -12.16 -2.86
CA PRO A 161 0.70 -11.33 -4.06
C PRO A 161 1.29 -12.08 -5.25
N THR A 162 0.59 -12.01 -6.39
CA THR A 162 1.05 -12.62 -7.65
C THR A 162 1.50 -11.61 -8.68
N VAL A 163 1.35 -10.32 -8.39
CA VAL A 163 1.82 -9.20 -9.20
C VAL A 163 2.39 -8.11 -8.30
N ALA A 164 3.36 -7.35 -8.80
CA ALA A 164 3.95 -6.22 -8.10
C ALA A 164 3.41 -4.91 -8.70
N SER A 165 2.10 -4.65 -8.54
CA SER A 165 1.47 -3.44 -9.09
C SER A 165 1.09 -2.42 -8.03
N THR A 166 0.91 -2.85 -6.76
CA THR A 166 0.50 -2.00 -5.63
C THR A 166 1.01 -2.58 -4.31
N CYS A 167 0.85 -1.82 -3.25
CA CYS A 167 1.19 -2.23 -1.88
C CYS A 167 0.05 -2.97 -1.15
N ALA A 168 -1.02 -3.35 -1.82
CA ALA A 168 -2.23 -3.92 -1.21
C ALA A 168 -1.94 -5.10 -0.26
N ALA A 169 -0.88 -5.87 -0.51
CA ALA A 169 -0.51 -7.03 0.32
C ALA A 169 -0.13 -6.68 1.76
N LEU A 170 0.35 -5.44 2.03
CA LEU A 170 0.75 -4.98 3.34
C LEU A 170 -0.07 -3.79 3.84
N SER A 171 -0.70 -3.01 2.96
CA SER A 171 -1.54 -1.90 3.39
C SER A 171 -2.82 -2.39 4.08
N LYS A 172 -3.35 -1.59 5.01
CA LYS A 172 -4.65 -1.88 5.65
C LYS A 172 -5.84 -1.35 4.85
N VAL A 173 -5.63 -0.52 3.84
CA VAL A 173 -6.72 0.05 3.02
C VAL A 173 -7.17 -0.90 1.93
N SER A 174 -8.45 -0.81 1.55
CA SER A 174 -9.02 -1.43 0.36
C SER A 174 -9.50 -0.34 -0.59
N ILE A 175 -9.21 -0.50 -1.88
CA ILE A 175 -9.79 0.33 -2.92
C ILE A 175 -11.09 -0.34 -3.37
N VAL A 176 -12.20 0.34 -3.10
CA VAL A 176 -13.55 -0.17 -3.37
C VAL A 176 -14.10 0.47 -4.63
N TYR A 177 -14.76 -0.35 -5.42
CA TYR A 177 -15.38 0.02 -6.69
C TYR A 177 -16.85 -0.33 -6.68
N THR A 178 -17.61 0.29 -7.59
CA THR A 178 -18.96 -0.14 -7.93
C THR A 178 -18.93 -1.38 -8.83
N ASP A 179 -20.09 -2.03 -9.02
CA ASP A 179 -20.23 -3.16 -9.97
C ASP A 179 -19.95 -2.75 -11.43
N ASP A 180 -20.03 -1.45 -11.75
CA ASP A 180 -19.73 -0.87 -13.06
C ASP A 180 -18.25 -0.43 -13.19
N HIS A 181 -17.37 -0.92 -12.30
CA HIS A 181 -15.93 -0.63 -12.29
C HIS A 181 -15.53 0.82 -11.98
N VAL A 182 -16.44 1.63 -11.42
CA VAL A 182 -16.16 3.01 -11.03
C VAL A 182 -15.60 3.04 -9.61
N PHE A 183 -14.53 3.81 -9.38
CA PHE A 183 -13.97 4.04 -8.03
C PHE A 183 -15.06 4.62 -7.10
N GLU A 184 -15.24 4.02 -5.94
CA GLU A 184 -16.23 4.42 -4.93
C GLU A 184 -15.57 5.07 -3.70
N GLU A 185 -14.68 4.34 -3.03
CA GLU A 185 -14.02 4.84 -1.81
C GLU A 185 -12.65 4.20 -1.57
N VAL A 186 -11.80 4.90 -0.82
CA VAL A 186 -10.67 4.31 -0.10
C VAL A 186 -11.17 3.89 1.27
N ARG A 187 -11.30 2.58 1.48
CA ARG A 187 -11.82 2.02 2.73
C ARG A 187 -10.69 1.67 3.67
N GLU A 188 -10.66 2.31 4.83
CA GLU A 188 -9.75 1.92 5.89
C GLU A 188 -10.29 0.70 6.63
N ASN A 189 -9.53 -0.41 6.64
CA ASN A 189 -9.87 -1.63 7.36
C ASN A 189 -9.25 -1.60 8.75
N THR A 190 -9.88 -2.31 9.70
CA THR A 190 -9.45 -2.33 11.10
C THR A 190 -8.03 -2.90 11.27
N TYR A 191 -7.70 -3.93 10.46
CA TYR A 191 -6.40 -4.63 10.55
C TYR A 191 -5.81 -4.85 9.15
N PRO A 192 -4.48 -4.75 9.02
CA PRO A 192 -3.78 -5.25 7.84
C PRO A 192 -3.74 -6.79 7.84
N ALA A 193 -3.19 -7.39 6.80
CA ALA A 193 -2.85 -8.81 6.80
C ALA A 193 -1.93 -9.16 7.99
N VAL A 194 -2.07 -10.36 8.55
CA VAL A 194 -1.16 -10.85 9.59
C VAL A 194 0.26 -10.99 9.05
N HIS A 195 0.37 -11.54 7.82
CA HIS A 195 1.64 -11.79 7.17
C HIS A 195 1.47 -11.82 5.64
N ALA A 196 2.46 -11.32 4.91
CA ALA A 196 2.53 -11.41 3.46
C ALA A 196 3.62 -12.40 3.03
N PHE A 197 3.26 -13.39 2.21
CA PHE A 197 4.20 -14.34 1.61
C PHE A 197 4.49 -13.93 0.18
N ILE A 198 5.65 -13.33 -0.05
CA ILE A 198 6.03 -12.71 -1.32
C ILE A 198 7.01 -13.62 -2.06
N ASN A 199 6.53 -14.25 -3.13
CA ASN A 199 7.31 -15.10 -3.99
C ASN A 199 7.77 -14.34 -5.23
N SER A 200 9.03 -13.94 -5.25
CA SER A 200 9.59 -13.10 -6.33
C SER A 200 9.68 -13.83 -7.68
N ASP A 201 9.74 -15.16 -7.68
CA ASP A 201 9.73 -15.93 -8.94
C ASP A 201 8.34 -15.88 -9.61
N ILE A 202 7.26 -15.82 -8.83
CA ILE A 202 5.91 -15.60 -9.35
C ILE A 202 5.77 -14.15 -9.84
N LEU A 203 6.28 -13.18 -9.08
CA LEU A 203 6.17 -11.78 -9.44
C LEU A 203 6.90 -11.46 -10.75
N VAL A 204 8.11 -12.00 -10.96
CA VAL A 204 8.88 -11.75 -12.18
C VAL A 204 8.29 -12.43 -13.40
N ALA A 205 7.56 -13.55 -13.21
CA ALA A 205 6.86 -14.26 -14.27
C ALA A 205 5.51 -13.62 -14.67
N ALA A 206 5.02 -12.68 -13.88
CA ALA A 206 3.79 -11.95 -14.17
C ALA A 206 3.97 -11.00 -15.38
N PRO A 207 2.87 -10.59 -16.05
CA PRO A 207 2.96 -9.60 -17.12
C PRO A 207 3.70 -8.33 -16.69
N THR A 208 4.70 -7.93 -17.45
CA THR A 208 5.63 -6.81 -17.13
C THR A 208 4.93 -5.50 -16.80
N ARG A 209 3.76 -5.27 -17.41
CA ARG A 209 2.95 -4.06 -17.17
C ARG A 209 2.61 -3.83 -15.70
N PHE A 210 2.55 -4.89 -14.87
CA PHE A 210 2.20 -4.73 -13.46
C PHE A 210 3.35 -4.16 -12.63
N VAL A 211 4.57 -4.68 -12.78
CA VAL A 211 5.75 -4.10 -12.09
C VAL A 211 6.07 -2.71 -12.63
N TRP A 212 5.85 -2.51 -13.92
CA TRP A 212 6.01 -1.23 -14.59
C TRP A 212 5.08 -0.15 -14.02
N ALA A 213 3.78 -0.41 -13.95
CA ALA A 213 2.81 0.48 -13.31
C ALA A 213 3.07 0.63 -11.80
N GLY A 214 3.45 -0.47 -11.12
CA GLY A 214 3.80 -0.44 -9.71
C GLY A 214 4.97 0.48 -9.39
N MET A 215 5.96 0.60 -10.26
CA MET A 215 7.03 1.60 -10.10
C MET A 215 6.47 3.02 -10.15
N GLY A 216 5.56 3.31 -11.07
CA GLY A 216 4.94 4.64 -11.19
C GLY A 216 4.15 5.04 -9.95
N ASP A 217 3.29 4.15 -9.45
CA ASP A 217 2.50 4.36 -8.23
C ASP A 217 3.39 4.55 -6.98
N THR A 218 4.43 3.72 -6.87
CA THR A 218 5.34 3.74 -5.73
C THR A 218 6.12 5.06 -5.61
N MET A 219 6.46 5.70 -6.73
CA MET A 219 7.14 7.01 -6.73
C MET A 219 6.27 8.08 -6.06
N ALA A 220 4.97 8.07 -6.27
CA ALA A 220 4.05 9.01 -5.68
C ALA A 220 4.11 8.98 -4.14
N LYS A 221 4.27 7.80 -3.54
CA LYS A 221 4.29 7.65 -2.08
C LYS A 221 5.30 8.56 -1.39
N HIS A 222 6.49 8.72 -1.97
CA HIS A 222 7.51 9.62 -1.43
C HIS A 222 7.20 11.10 -1.70
N PHE A 223 6.97 11.44 -2.97
CA PHE A 223 6.84 12.84 -3.36
C PHE A 223 5.57 13.48 -2.81
N GLU A 224 4.45 12.77 -2.85
CA GLU A 224 3.19 13.28 -2.34
C GLU A 224 3.17 13.41 -0.82
N SER A 225 3.70 12.43 -0.08
CA SER A 225 3.72 12.49 1.37
C SER A 225 4.59 13.65 1.88
N HIS A 226 5.75 13.88 1.28
CA HIS A 226 6.60 15.02 1.62
C HIS A 226 6.00 16.36 1.20
N PHE A 227 5.28 16.39 0.09
CA PHE A 227 4.57 17.57 -0.36
C PHE A 227 3.41 17.93 0.56
N SER A 228 2.54 16.96 0.85
CA SER A 228 1.33 17.16 1.67
C SER A 228 1.63 17.47 3.14
N ALA A 229 2.65 16.83 3.73
CA ALA A 229 3.04 17.05 5.13
C ALA A 229 3.89 18.31 5.35
N ARG A 230 4.37 18.98 4.29
CA ARG A 230 5.26 20.14 4.40
C ARG A 230 4.65 21.29 5.18
N GLY A 231 5.37 21.73 6.24
CA GLY A 231 4.97 22.84 7.08
C GLY A 231 3.83 22.52 8.06
N ARG A 232 3.49 21.24 8.22
CA ARG A 232 2.49 20.75 9.18
C ARG A 232 3.17 20.06 10.35
N GLU A 233 2.55 20.14 11.52
CA GLU A 233 2.91 19.30 12.66
C GLU A 233 2.39 17.88 12.36
N THR A 234 3.27 16.89 12.48
CA THR A 234 2.96 15.48 12.21
C THR A 234 3.24 14.64 13.46
N ASP A 235 2.44 13.61 13.67
CA ASP A 235 2.64 12.63 14.73
C ASP A 235 3.91 11.78 14.49
N TYR A 236 4.23 10.93 15.47
CA TYR A 236 5.43 10.09 15.44
C TYR A 236 5.40 9.08 14.30
N GLU A 237 4.25 8.45 14.04
CA GLU A 237 4.06 7.47 12.99
C GLU A 237 4.24 8.08 11.61
N THR A 238 3.62 9.23 11.37
CA THR A 238 3.78 9.99 10.12
C THR A 238 5.26 10.37 9.89
N GLN A 239 5.97 10.80 10.94
CA GLN A 239 7.42 11.08 10.83
C GLN A 239 8.22 9.83 10.46
N MET A 240 7.90 8.66 11.01
CA MET A 240 8.52 7.39 10.62
C MET A 240 8.22 7.06 9.15
N GLY A 241 6.96 7.20 8.72
CA GLY A 241 6.55 6.99 7.34
C GLY A 241 7.32 7.87 6.36
N LEU A 242 7.41 9.17 6.67
CA LEU A 242 8.20 10.13 5.87
C LEU A 242 9.68 9.73 5.80
N ALA A 243 10.30 9.36 6.93
CA ALA A 243 11.69 8.94 6.96
C ALA A 243 11.96 7.67 6.11
N LEU A 244 11.02 6.72 6.08
CA LEU A 244 11.13 5.50 5.29
C LEU A 244 10.80 5.70 3.81
N SER A 245 10.07 6.73 3.45
CA SER A 245 9.51 6.91 2.10
C SER A 245 10.58 7.02 0.99
N SER A 246 11.81 7.44 1.31
CA SER A 246 12.92 7.44 0.36
C SER A 246 13.25 6.05 -0.19
N MET A 247 12.96 5.00 0.60
CA MET A 247 13.11 3.60 0.16
C MET A 247 12.04 3.17 -0.86
N CYS A 248 11.01 3.96 -1.09
CA CYS A 248 10.09 3.77 -2.22
C CYS A 248 10.75 4.19 -3.55
N VAL A 249 11.54 5.25 -3.53
CA VAL A 249 12.12 5.89 -4.72
C VAL A 249 13.48 5.30 -5.10
N ASP A 250 14.39 5.20 -4.16
CA ASP A 250 15.79 4.81 -4.37
C ASP A 250 15.99 3.50 -5.18
N PRO A 251 15.29 2.38 -4.85
CA PRO A 251 15.44 1.14 -5.61
C PRO A 251 14.97 1.28 -7.07
N ILE A 252 13.94 2.10 -7.30
CA ILE A 252 13.36 2.30 -8.63
C ILE A 252 14.28 3.18 -9.49
N ILE A 253 14.80 4.27 -8.95
CA ILE A 253 15.76 5.14 -9.67
C ILE A 253 17.03 4.35 -10.02
N LYS A 254 17.57 3.60 -9.05
CA LYS A 254 18.84 2.86 -9.23
C LYS A 254 18.69 1.59 -10.04
N GLY A 255 17.56 0.91 -9.95
CA GLY A 255 17.37 -0.46 -10.47
C GLY A 255 16.20 -0.65 -11.44
N GLY A 256 15.32 0.34 -11.64
CA GLY A 256 14.07 0.17 -12.40
C GLY A 256 14.28 -0.36 -13.82
N ALA A 257 15.23 0.19 -14.57
CA ALA A 257 15.53 -0.29 -15.93
C ALA A 257 16.07 -1.73 -15.92
N ALA A 258 16.86 -2.12 -14.92
CA ALA A 258 17.34 -3.50 -14.79
C ALA A 258 16.24 -4.46 -14.31
N ALA A 259 15.32 -3.99 -13.48
CA ALA A 259 14.15 -4.72 -13.06
C ALA A 259 13.18 -4.98 -14.22
N MET A 260 12.97 -3.99 -15.10
CA MET A 260 12.17 -4.17 -16.32
C MET A 260 12.75 -5.24 -17.24
N LYS A 261 14.06 -5.22 -17.48
CA LYS A 261 14.74 -6.28 -18.25
C LYS A 261 14.61 -7.66 -17.63
N ALA A 262 14.64 -7.76 -16.29
CA ALA A 262 14.41 -9.00 -15.58
C ALA A 262 12.97 -9.50 -15.79
N ALA A 263 11.98 -8.61 -15.69
CA ALA A 263 10.57 -8.92 -15.93
C ALA A 263 10.30 -9.34 -17.39
N GLU A 264 10.89 -8.65 -18.37
CA GLU A 264 10.80 -9.02 -19.78
C GLU A 264 11.41 -10.40 -20.08
N ALA A 265 12.52 -10.69 -19.44
CA ALA A 265 13.19 -12.00 -19.55
C ALA A 265 12.51 -13.07 -18.67
N GLN A 266 11.60 -12.70 -17.76
CA GLN A 266 11.03 -13.56 -16.72
C GLN A 266 12.09 -14.27 -15.86
N VAL A 267 13.20 -13.58 -15.60
CA VAL A 267 14.33 -14.09 -14.82
C VAL A 267 14.64 -13.14 -13.67
N ARG A 268 14.43 -13.63 -12.45
CA ARG A 268 14.67 -12.89 -11.22
C ARG A 268 16.12 -12.39 -11.12
N ASN A 269 16.31 -11.17 -10.64
CA ASN A 269 17.59 -10.60 -10.27
C ASN A 269 17.45 -9.65 -9.07
N ALA A 270 18.58 -9.23 -8.51
CA ALA A 270 18.59 -8.36 -7.32
C ALA A 270 17.90 -7.00 -7.55
N ALA A 271 17.92 -6.45 -8.76
CA ALA A 271 17.24 -5.19 -9.07
C ALA A 271 15.72 -5.38 -9.06
N PHE A 272 15.22 -6.47 -9.65
CA PHE A 272 13.80 -6.81 -9.60
C PHE A 272 13.32 -7.01 -8.15
N ASP A 273 14.10 -7.76 -7.36
CA ASP A 273 13.78 -7.99 -5.95
C ASP A 273 13.69 -6.67 -5.16
N ALA A 274 14.65 -5.77 -5.34
CA ALA A 274 14.66 -4.48 -4.67
C ALA A 274 13.45 -3.61 -5.08
N VAL A 275 13.09 -3.60 -6.36
CA VAL A 275 11.92 -2.89 -6.88
C VAL A 275 10.63 -3.51 -6.37
N ALA A 276 10.48 -4.84 -6.40
CA ALA A 276 9.31 -5.54 -5.87
C ALA A 276 9.13 -5.28 -4.37
N MET A 277 10.22 -5.24 -3.60
CA MET A 277 10.20 -4.88 -2.17
C MET A 277 9.80 -3.42 -1.97
N ALA A 278 10.26 -2.49 -2.80
CA ALA A 278 9.85 -1.09 -2.73
C ALA A 278 8.34 -0.95 -2.97
N ILE A 279 7.81 -1.60 -4.01
CA ILE A 279 6.40 -1.54 -4.38
C ILE A 279 5.50 -2.16 -3.30
N ILE A 280 5.81 -3.38 -2.86
CA ILE A 280 4.90 -4.13 -2.00
C ILE A 280 5.14 -3.82 -0.53
N VAL A 281 6.39 -3.89 -0.08
CA VAL A 281 6.72 -3.83 1.35
C VAL A 281 6.89 -2.39 1.80
N THR A 282 7.83 -1.65 1.22
CA THR A 282 8.13 -0.29 1.69
C THR A 282 6.91 0.62 1.56
N THR A 283 6.27 0.62 0.38
CA THR A 283 5.06 1.43 0.15
C THR A 283 3.92 1.04 1.08
N GLY A 284 3.73 -0.27 1.35
CA GLY A 284 2.70 -0.73 2.28
C GLY A 284 2.96 -0.31 3.73
N LEU A 285 4.20 -0.39 4.19
CA LEU A 285 4.59 0.06 5.52
C LEU A 285 4.43 1.59 5.67
N VAL A 286 4.94 2.34 4.71
CA VAL A 286 4.81 3.82 4.69
C VAL A 286 3.33 4.22 4.69
N SER A 287 2.51 3.57 3.85
CA SER A 287 1.07 3.83 3.77
C SER A 287 0.35 3.60 5.10
N GLY A 288 0.78 2.59 5.88
CA GLY A 288 0.22 2.31 7.21
C GLY A 288 0.71 3.22 8.32
N MET A 289 1.84 3.91 8.12
CA MET A 289 2.44 4.83 9.10
C MET A 289 2.01 6.29 8.90
N LEU A 290 1.70 6.67 7.67
CA LEU A 290 1.23 8.03 7.39
C LEU A 290 -0.22 8.19 7.85
N ALA A 291 -0.54 9.37 8.41
CA ALA A 291 -1.93 9.78 8.54
C ALA A 291 -2.61 9.79 7.16
N GLU A 292 -3.91 9.53 7.13
CA GLU A 292 -4.67 9.33 5.89
C GLU A 292 -4.45 10.46 4.88
N GLU A 293 -4.51 11.71 5.35
CA GLU A 293 -4.35 12.90 4.52
C GLU A 293 -2.96 13.07 3.88
N TYR A 294 -1.93 12.35 4.34
CA TYR A 294 -0.57 12.45 3.77
C TYR A 294 -0.22 11.30 2.83
N ASN A 295 -1.17 10.40 2.58
CA ASN A 295 -0.95 9.22 1.74
C ASN A 295 -1.00 9.50 0.24
N SER A 296 -1.66 10.58 -0.16
CA SER A 296 -1.83 11.02 -1.55
C SER A 296 -1.95 12.55 -1.63
N SER A 297 -1.82 13.12 -2.82
CA SER A 297 -1.98 14.55 -3.06
C SER A 297 -2.29 14.82 -4.55
N VAL A 298 -1.60 15.78 -5.16
CA VAL A 298 -1.84 16.28 -6.53
C VAL A 298 -1.70 15.21 -7.60
N ALA A 299 -0.76 14.27 -7.46
CA ALA A 299 -0.56 13.22 -8.46
C ALA A 299 -1.78 12.29 -8.54
N HIS A 300 -2.29 11.86 -7.39
CA HIS A 300 -3.51 11.05 -7.30
C HIS A 300 -4.76 11.87 -7.67
N ALA A 301 -4.85 13.13 -7.23
CA ALA A 301 -5.94 14.02 -7.64
C ALA A 301 -6.03 14.13 -9.16
N LEU A 302 -4.89 14.32 -9.83
CA LEU A 302 -4.83 14.37 -11.29
C LEU A 302 -5.17 13.01 -11.93
N CYS A 303 -4.75 11.90 -11.33
CA CYS A 303 -5.13 10.55 -11.76
C CYS A 303 -6.65 10.38 -11.76
N TYR A 304 -7.35 10.75 -10.68
CA TYR A 304 -8.82 10.70 -10.60
C TYR A 304 -9.50 11.64 -11.62
N GLY A 305 -8.85 12.73 -11.97
CA GLY A 305 -9.30 13.59 -13.06
C GLY A 305 -9.14 12.91 -14.42
N LEU A 306 -7.97 12.37 -14.71
CA LEU A 306 -7.63 11.72 -15.98
C LEU A 306 -8.50 10.50 -16.26
N THR A 307 -8.82 9.68 -15.24
CA THR A 307 -9.70 8.51 -15.38
C THR A 307 -11.17 8.86 -15.66
N THR A 308 -11.57 10.14 -15.63
CA THR A 308 -12.86 10.56 -16.18
C THR A 308 -12.93 10.48 -17.71
N GLN A 309 -11.78 10.32 -18.37
CA GLN A 309 -11.70 10.15 -19.81
C GLN A 309 -11.75 8.65 -20.17
N PRO A 310 -12.73 8.20 -20.95
CA PRO A 310 -12.92 6.76 -21.22
C PRO A 310 -11.68 6.06 -21.79
N ALA A 311 -10.93 6.72 -22.69
CA ALA A 311 -9.71 6.13 -23.25
C ALA A 311 -8.64 5.91 -22.18
N VAL A 312 -8.49 6.83 -21.25
CA VAL A 312 -7.53 6.70 -20.14
C VAL A 312 -7.93 5.57 -19.19
N GLU A 313 -9.19 5.51 -18.80
CA GLU A 313 -9.69 4.45 -17.89
C GLU A 313 -9.58 3.06 -18.51
N GLU A 314 -9.83 2.93 -19.81
CA GLU A 314 -9.82 1.63 -20.50
C GLU A 314 -8.42 1.13 -20.84
N HIS A 315 -7.50 2.03 -21.21
CA HIS A 315 -6.21 1.63 -21.78
C HIS A 315 -5.05 1.68 -20.80
N HIS A 316 -5.14 2.51 -19.75
CA HIS A 316 -4.01 2.82 -18.88
C HIS A 316 -4.18 2.25 -17.46
N LEU A 317 -3.07 1.85 -16.85
CA LEU A 317 -3.05 1.36 -15.48
C LEU A 317 -2.94 2.52 -14.50
N HIS A 318 -3.54 2.37 -13.32
CA HIS A 318 -3.52 3.37 -12.25
C HIS A 318 -2.12 3.96 -12.00
N GLY A 319 -1.11 3.11 -11.76
CA GLY A 319 0.26 3.58 -11.47
C GLY A 319 0.96 4.24 -12.66
N GLU A 320 0.55 3.92 -13.89
CA GLU A 320 0.99 4.62 -15.10
C GLU A 320 0.50 6.07 -15.10
N ILE A 321 -0.80 6.27 -14.82
CA ILE A 321 -1.42 7.59 -14.76
C ILE A 321 -0.84 8.41 -13.60
N VAL A 322 -0.67 7.78 -12.44
CA VAL A 322 -0.06 8.39 -11.25
C VAL A 322 1.38 8.84 -11.54
N ALA A 323 2.16 8.07 -12.31
CA ALA A 323 3.53 8.46 -12.70
C ALA A 323 3.56 9.82 -13.41
N TYR A 324 2.66 10.06 -14.36
CA TYR A 324 2.51 11.37 -15.01
C TYR A 324 2.14 12.45 -14.00
N GLY A 325 1.20 12.14 -13.10
CA GLY A 325 0.80 13.05 -12.00
C GLY A 325 1.96 13.47 -11.11
N VAL A 326 2.91 12.57 -10.82
CA VAL A 326 4.14 12.89 -10.06
C VAL A 326 5.00 13.92 -10.79
N LEU A 327 5.16 13.81 -12.10
CA LEU A 327 5.91 14.80 -12.88
C LEU A 327 5.22 16.17 -12.87
N VAL A 328 3.89 16.21 -12.93
CA VAL A 328 3.11 17.44 -12.81
C VAL A 328 3.27 18.04 -11.41
N LEU A 329 3.17 17.25 -10.34
CA LEU A 329 3.39 17.70 -8.97
C LEU A 329 4.79 18.32 -8.81
N LEU A 330 5.83 17.64 -9.23
CA LEU A 330 7.21 18.13 -9.14
C LEU A 330 7.43 19.41 -9.96
N THR A 331 6.74 19.54 -11.09
CA THR A 331 6.79 20.75 -11.91
C THR A 331 6.12 21.92 -11.22
N MET A 332 4.92 21.71 -10.66
CA MET A 332 4.16 22.69 -9.91
C MET A 332 4.90 23.16 -8.65
N ASP A 333 5.59 22.23 -8.00
CA ASP A 333 6.37 22.50 -6.77
C ASP A 333 7.78 23.05 -7.03
N GLY A 334 8.16 23.22 -8.29
CA GLY A 334 9.47 23.77 -8.68
C GLY A 334 10.65 22.81 -8.47
N GLN A 335 10.42 21.54 -8.19
CA GLN A 335 11.42 20.48 -8.00
C GLN A 335 11.97 19.99 -9.36
N ARG A 336 12.62 20.88 -10.09
CA ARG A 336 13.07 20.62 -11.47
C ARG A 336 14.14 19.54 -11.58
N SER A 337 15.02 19.42 -10.57
CA SER A 337 16.09 18.42 -10.55
C SER A 337 15.51 17.02 -10.46
N GLU A 338 14.65 16.79 -9.49
CA GLU A 338 13.95 15.54 -9.23
C GLU A 338 13.07 15.14 -10.41
N ARG A 339 12.28 16.10 -10.94
CA ARG A 339 11.48 15.89 -12.14
C ARG A 339 12.34 15.41 -13.32
N ASN A 340 13.45 16.09 -13.60
CA ASN A 340 14.30 15.75 -14.73
C ASN A 340 14.99 14.38 -14.55
N GLU A 341 15.30 13.98 -13.34
CA GLU A 341 15.82 12.65 -13.04
C GLU A 341 14.74 11.58 -13.29
N LEU A 342 13.52 11.78 -12.80
CA LEU A 342 12.40 10.89 -13.06
C LEU A 342 12.05 10.80 -14.54
N MET A 343 12.03 11.91 -15.26
CA MET A 343 11.78 11.90 -16.72
C MET A 343 12.79 11.04 -17.48
N LYS A 344 14.07 11.04 -17.08
CA LYS A 344 15.07 10.15 -17.70
C LYS A 344 14.76 8.68 -17.47
N LEU A 345 14.38 8.33 -16.23
CA LEU A 345 13.98 6.96 -15.90
C LEU A 345 12.70 6.58 -16.66
N TYR A 346 11.67 7.44 -16.61
CA TYR A 346 10.37 7.17 -17.24
C TYR A 346 10.53 6.93 -18.76
N ARG A 347 11.29 7.77 -19.44
CA ARG A 347 11.62 7.55 -20.86
C ARG A 347 12.38 6.24 -21.09
N ALA A 348 13.27 5.85 -20.18
CA ALA A 348 14.06 4.62 -20.32
C ALA A 348 13.23 3.34 -20.14
N ILE A 349 12.13 3.40 -19.37
CA ILE A 349 11.25 2.26 -19.10
C ILE A 349 9.86 2.39 -19.74
N GLY A 350 9.61 3.48 -20.45
CA GLY A 350 8.35 3.70 -21.18
C GLY A 350 7.18 4.20 -20.32
N LEU A 351 7.41 4.72 -19.11
CA LEU A 351 6.36 5.40 -18.34
C LEU A 351 6.02 6.76 -18.96
N PRO A 352 4.77 7.22 -18.85
CA PRO A 352 4.33 8.44 -19.52
C PRO A 352 5.04 9.68 -19.00
N THR A 353 5.45 10.52 -19.93
CA THR A 353 6.06 11.84 -19.67
C THR A 353 5.27 12.97 -20.31
N ARG A 354 4.31 12.65 -21.16
CA ARG A 354 3.47 13.59 -21.93
C ARG A 354 2.00 13.19 -21.84
N LEU A 355 1.11 14.14 -22.07
CA LEU A 355 -0.32 13.89 -22.20
C LEU A 355 -0.61 12.86 -23.30
N GLN A 356 0.09 12.95 -24.41
CA GLN A 356 -0.09 12.02 -25.53
C GLN A 356 0.18 10.56 -25.16
N ASP A 357 1.08 10.31 -24.21
CA ASP A 357 1.40 8.97 -23.71
C ASP A 357 0.23 8.34 -22.93
N LEU A 358 -0.77 9.17 -22.55
CA LEU A 358 -2.00 8.78 -21.88
C LEU A 358 -3.27 8.96 -22.75
N ASP A 359 -3.12 8.92 -24.08
CA ASP A 359 -4.21 9.17 -25.03
C ASP A 359 -4.93 10.53 -24.83
N MET A 360 -4.22 11.52 -24.27
CA MET A 360 -4.74 12.83 -23.91
C MET A 360 -4.17 13.95 -24.77
N THR A 361 -4.98 14.99 -24.93
CA THR A 361 -4.59 16.28 -25.54
C THR A 361 -4.94 17.44 -24.62
N ARG A 362 -4.32 18.61 -24.84
CA ARG A 362 -4.50 19.80 -24.01
C ARG A 362 -5.95 20.28 -23.91
N ASP A 363 -6.73 20.13 -24.98
CA ASP A 363 -8.15 20.52 -25.04
C ASP A 363 -9.08 19.60 -24.26
N MET A 364 -8.64 18.39 -23.90
CA MET A 364 -9.39 17.45 -23.06
C MET A 364 -9.23 17.72 -21.55
N LEU A 365 -8.33 18.63 -21.14
CA LEU A 365 -8.04 18.88 -19.72
C LEU A 365 -9.16 19.57 -18.93
N PRO A 366 -10.08 20.40 -19.45
CA PRO A 366 -11.03 21.11 -18.61
C PRO A 366 -11.83 20.23 -17.64
N PRO A 367 -12.48 19.11 -18.05
CA PRO A 367 -13.19 18.24 -17.11
C PRO A 367 -12.22 17.49 -16.18
N VAL A 368 -11.01 17.16 -16.62
CA VAL A 368 -9.96 16.51 -15.82
C VAL A 368 -9.55 17.40 -14.65
N ILE A 369 -9.21 18.66 -14.93
CA ILE A 369 -8.81 19.64 -13.91
C ILE A 369 -9.95 19.93 -12.94
N ALA A 370 -11.18 20.07 -13.46
CA ALA A 370 -12.35 20.28 -12.60
C ALA A 370 -12.52 19.13 -11.60
N ARG A 371 -12.44 17.88 -12.08
CA ARG A 371 -12.54 16.69 -11.22
C ARG A 371 -11.38 16.59 -10.24
N ALA A 372 -10.13 16.83 -10.69
CA ALA A 372 -8.97 16.78 -9.82
C ALA A 372 -9.07 17.75 -8.64
N LEU A 373 -9.67 18.94 -8.81
CA LEU A 373 -9.85 19.92 -7.75
C LEU A 373 -11.00 19.61 -6.77
N GLU A 374 -11.91 18.71 -7.14
CA GLU A 374 -13.02 18.30 -6.28
C GLU A 374 -12.57 17.30 -5.20
N VAL A 375 -11.60 16.43 -5.52
CA VAL A 375 -11.17 15.35 -4.62
C VAL A 375 -10.39 15.91 -3.42
N PRO A 376 -10.46 15.21 -2.25
CA PRO A 376 -9.75 15.63 -1.04
C PRO A 376 -8.25 15.79 -1.23
N ASP A 377 -7.63 14.92 -2.04
CA ASP A 377 -6.18 14.86 -2.30
C ASP A 377 -5.61 16.20 -2.78
N ALA A 378 -6.34 16.95 -3.63
CA ALA A 378 -5.91 18.25 -4.10
C ALA A 378 -5.91 19.34 -3.01
N LYS A 379 -6.59 19.08 -1.88
CA LYS A 379 -6.75 20.05 -0.79
C LYS A 379 -5.64 19.93 0.26
N ILE A 380 -4.92 18.83 0.27
CA ILE A 380 -3.80 18.57 1.19
C ILE A 380 -2.50 18.92 0.47
N ALA A 381 -2.19 20.20 0.48
CA ALA A 381 -1.01 20.77 -0.16
C ALA A 381 -0.44 21.90 0.72
N PRO A 382 0.86 22.26 0.60
CA PRO A 382 1.45 23.37 1.33
C PRO A 382 0.99 24.74 0.82
N PHE A 383 0.28 24.78 -0.29
CA PHE A 383 -0.33 25.96 -0.89
C PHE A 383 -1.64 25.58 -1.58
N THR A 384 -2.47 26.57 -1.93
CA THR A 384 -3.73 26.31 -2.64
C THR A 384 -3.47 25.84 -4.06
N VAL A 385 -3.90 24.62 -4.38
CA VAL A 385 -3.89 24.07 -5.75
C VAL A 385 -5.04 24.70 -6.53
N THR A 386 -4.73 25.33 -7.66
CA THR A 386 -5.70 26.02 -8.52
C THR A 386 -5.71 25.41 -9.93
N ALA A 387 -6.79 25.64 -10.67
CA ALA A 387 -6.86 25.21 -12.06
C ALA A 387 -5.74 25.84 -12.91
N GLU A 388 -5.48 27.13 -12.71
CA GLU A 388 -4.40 27.84 -13.41
C GLU A 388 -3.03 27.21 -13.12
N GLY A 389 -2.70 26.93 -11.84
CA GLY A 389 -1.45 26.29 -11.44
C GLY A 389 -1.27 24.89 -12.01
N LEU A 390 -2.37 24.10 -12.12
CA LEU A 390 -2.32 22.80 -12.78
C LEU A 390 -2.07 22.91 -14.28
N TYR A 391 -2.74 23.85 -14.96
CA TYR A 391 -2.49 24.12 -16.38
C TYR A 391 -1.06 24.59 -16.64
N GLU A 392 -0.55 25.53 -15.84
CA GLU A 392 0.84 25.99 -15.97
C GLU A 392 1.85 24.88 -15.76
N ALA A 393 1.62 23.99 -14.77
CA ALA A 393 2.51 22.87 -14.50
C ALA A 393 2.49 21.84 -15.63
N ILE A 394 1.31 21.53 -16.18
CA ILE A 394 1.18 20.62 -17.32
C ILE A 394 1.85 21.24 -18.56
N ASP A 395 1.55 22.48 -18.89
CA ASP A 395 2.14 23.16 -20.06
C ASP A 395 3.67 23.23 -19.95
N ALA A 396 4.21 23.54 -18.75
CA ALA A 396 5.65 23.57 -18.51
C ALA A 396 6.30 22.16 -18.53
N LEU A 397 5.56 21.11 -18.19
CA LEU A 397 6.02 19.73 -18.34
C LEU A 397 6.07 19.32 -19.82
N GLU A 398 5.04 19.67 -20.60
CA GLU A 398 5.01 19.39 -22.04
C GLU A 398 6.14 20.12 -22.80
N GLU A 399 6.47 21.37 -22.41
CA GLU A 399 7.60 22.13 -22.96
C GLU A 399 8.97 21.54 -22.59
N ALA A 400 9.08 20.83 -21.47
CA ALA A 400 10.32 20.19 -21.01
C ALA A 400 10.61 18.85 -21.70
N ASN A 401 9.66 18.33 -22.45
CA ASN A 401 9.75 17.07 -23.19
C ASN A 401 10.28 17.29 -24.62
#